data_a4faefb03f773934a152681fdacc4477
#
_entry.id   a4faefb03f773934a152681fdacc4477
#
_cell.length_a   1.000
_cell.length_b   1.000
_cell.length_c   1.000
_cell.angle_alpha   90.00
_cell.angle_beta   90.00
_cell.angle_gamma   90.00
#
_symmetry.space_group_name_H-M   'P 1'
#
loop_
_entity.id
_entity.type
_entity.pdbx_description
1 polymer ?
#
loop_
_entity_poly.entity_id
_entity_poly.type
_entity_poly.pdbx_seq_one_letter_code
_entity_poly.pdbx_strand_id
1 'polypeptide(L)'
;MKILLNGYFYTNLGDDLFFRALAVRYPDLRFYLPTTRTEYDALLRDLPNVKVIDFCKVAKLTSRKIYMLPKIYSRLNMRRFDAVVCIGGSLFIDRKNPTKNDRIEAENYSFICDWEYAKAAGVPYYVLGTNWGPCYNDYFYDYFSRAFDSLEDLYFRDQASYREFAHKKAVRCGGDILMGNALISDACAGVVRRKQIAVSPVNPAGKCEGAADPDSYYDSLATLCDSYVRQGY
;
A
#
# COMPACT_ATOMS: atom_id res chain seq x y z
N MET A 1 -18.60 -4.89 12.26
CA MET A 1 -17.32 -4.36 12.78
C MET A 1 -16.94 -3.09 12.03
N LYS A 2 -16.27 -2.15 12.68
CA LYS A 2 -15.76 -0.88 12.12
C LYS A 2 -14.25 -0.97 11.95
N ILE A 3 -13.77 -0.88 10.74
CA ILE A 3 -12.37 -1.03 10.39
C ILE A 3 -11.78 0.32 9.97
N LEU A 4 -10.74 0.75 10.64
CA LEU A 4 -9.96 1.91 10.20
C LEU A 4 -8.98 1.45 9.11
N LEU A 5 -8.94 2.17 7.99
CA LEU A 5 -8.06 1.85 6.87
C LEU A 5 -6.86 2.78 6.83
N ASN A 6 -5.70 2.18 6.65
CA ASN A 6 -4.45 2.83 6.33
C ASN A 6 -3.86 2.24 5.05
N GLY A 7 -3.00 2.97 4.36
CA GLY A 7 -2.33 2.49 3.15
C GLY A 7 -1.88 3.62 2.22
N TYR A 8 -1.44 3.25 1.05
CA TYR A 8 -1.01 4.20 0.02
C TYR A 8 -2.20 4.65 -0.82
N PHE A 9 -2.89 5.69 -0.36
CA PHE A 9 -4.06 6.26 -1.05
C PHE A 9 -3.67 7.50 -1.87
N TYR A 10 -2.98 7.26 -3.00
CA TYR A 10 -2.49 8.30 -3.93
C TYR A 10 -2.88 8.02 -5.39
N THR A 11 -4.07 7.44 -5.60
CA THR A 11 -4.60 7.09 -6.93
C THR A 11 -3.64 6.16 -7.69
N ASN A 12 -3.26 5.08 -7.04
CA ASN A 12 -2.45 4.01 -7.61
C ASN A 12 -3.35 2.80 -7.87
N LEU A 13 -3.50 2.41 -9.12
CA LEU A 13 -4.42 1.33 -9.52
C LEU A 13 -4.21 0.04 -8.71
N GLY A 14 -2.95 -0.35 -8.43
CA GLY A 14 -2.66 -1.57 -7.69
C GLY A 14 -3.16 -1.51 -6.26
N ASP A 15 -2.83 -0.43 -5.55
CA ASP A 15 -3.24 -0.25 -4.15
C ASP A 15 -4.76 -0.03 -4.04
N ASP A 16 -5.37 0.69 -4.99
CA ASP A 16 -6.82 0.89 -5.05
C ASP A 16 -7.57 -0.44 -5.27
N LEU A 17 -7.03 -1.33 -6.11
CA LEU A 17 -7.58 -2.68 -6.32
C LEU A 17 -7.45 -3.56 -5.07
N PHE A 18 -6.36 -3.50 -4.33
CA PHE A 18 -6.22 -4.21 -3.05
C PHE A 18 -7.33 -3.83 -2.08
N PHE A 19 -7.58 -2.53 -1.99
CA PHE A 19 -8.62 -2.03 -1.11
C PHE A 19 -10.04 -2.45 -1.57
N ARG A 20 -10.33 -2.34 -2.88
CA ARG A 20 -11.61 -2.82 -3.43
C ARG A 20 -11.80 -4.32 -3.19
N ALA A 21 -10.76 -5.13 -3.42
CA ALA A 21 -10.78 -6.57 -3.17
C ALA A 21 -11.14 -6.88 -1.70
N LEU A 22 -10.56 -6.13 -0.75
CA LEU A 22 -10.87 -6.27 0.67
C LEU A 22 -12.33 -5.91 0.96
N ALA A 23 -12.80 -4.76 0.46
CA ALA A 23 -14.15 -4.28 0.72
C ALA A 23 -15.22 -5.20 0.12
N VAL A 24 -15.02 -5.70 -1.10
CA VAL A 24 -15.92 -6.65 -1.76
C VAL A 24 -15.92 -8.00 -1.05
N ARG A 25 -14.76 -8.47 -0.61
CA ARG A 25 -14.62 -9.77 0.09
C ARG A 25 -15.33 -9.80 1.44
N TYR A 26 -15.43 -8.67 2.11
CA TYR A 26 -15.99 -8.54 3.45
C TYR A 26 -17.13 -7.50 3.48
N PRO A 27 -18.27 -7.77 2.85
CA PRO A 27 -19.36 -6.81 2.71
C PRO A 27 -20.02 -6.43 4.05
N ASP A 28 -19.92 -7.30 5.06
CA ASP A 28 -20.47 -7.06 6.40
C ASP A 28 -19.59 -6.18 7.29
N LEU A 29 -18.35 -5.90 6.88
CA LEU A 29 -17.47 -4.99 7.57
C LEU A 29 -17.68 -3.56 7.08
N ARG A 30 -17.58 -2.61 7.98
CA ARG A 30 -17.64 -1.17 7.64
C ARG A 30 -16.24 -0.58 7.68
N PHE A 31 -15.77 -0.17 6.53
CA PHE A 31 -14.45 0.43 6.34
C PHE A 31 -14.53 1.95 6.41
N TYR A 32 -13.60 2.57 7.13
CA TYR A 32 -13.46 4.02 7.27
C TYR A 32 -12.12 4.44 6.71
N LEU A 33 -12.15 5.25 5.67
CA LEU A 33 -10.97 5.77 4.98
C LEU A 33 -10.79 7.26 5.25
N PRO A 34 -9.99 7.66 6.24
CA PRO A 34 -9.61 9.05 6.43
C PRO A 34 -8.57 9.46 5.38
N THR A 35 -8.89 10.45 4.58
CA THR A 35 -8.03 10.89 3.47
C THR A 35 -8.14 12.40 3.22
N THR A 36 -7.13 12.93 2.53
CA THR A 36 -7.16 14.28 1.95
C THR A 36 -7.33 14.24 0.43
N ARG A 37 -7.67 13.08 -0.14
CA ARG A 37 -7.86 12.87 -1.56
C ARG A 37 -9.32 12.81 -1.90
N THR A 38 -9.82 13.86 -2.55
CA THR A 38 -11.25 14.05 -2.84
C THR A 38 -11.78 13.05 -3.86
N GLU A 39 -10.91 12.53 -4.71
CA GLU A 39 -11.22 11.54 -5.74
C GLU A 39 -11.74 10.21 -5.20
N TYR A 40 -11.35 9.82 -3.97
CA TYR A 40 -11.80 8.55 -3.37
C TYR A 40 -13.30 8.49 -3.10
N ASP A 41 -13.94 9.61 -2.89
CA ASP A 41 -15.40 9.67 -2.73
C ASP A 41 -16.14 9.22 -4.02
N ALA A 42 -15.60 9.55 -5.17
CA ALA A 42 -16.13 9.09 -6.46
C ALA A 42 -15.68 7.66 -6.78
N LEU A 43 -14.41 7.35 -6.52
CA LEU A 43 -13.78 6.06 -6.84
C LEU A 43 -14.40 4.88 -6.07
N LEU A 44 -14.86 5.12 -4.84
CA LEU A 44 -15.40 4.09 -3.94
C LEU A 44 -16.92 4.19 -3.72
N ARG A 45 -17.61 4.98 -4.53
CA ARG A 45 -19.04 5.25 -4.41
C ARG A 45 -19.91 4.00 -4.51
N ASP A 46 -19.49 3.04 -5.28
CA ASP A 46 -20.18 1.76 -5.50
C ASP A 46 -19.97 0.74 -4.38
N LEU A 47 -19.15 1.05 -3.37
CA LEU A 47 -18.90 0.20 -2.21
C LEU A 47 -19.69 0.72 -1.00
N PRO A 48 -20.89 0.18 -0.71
CA PRO A 48 -21.77 0.70 0.32
C PRO A 48 -21.23 0.54 1.75
N ASN A 49 -20.29 -0.37 1.93
CA ASN A 49 -19.62 -0.66 3.19
C ASN A 49 -18.36 0.20 3.43
N VAL A 50 -18.04 1.15 2.53
CA VAL A 50 -16.91 2.05 2.65
C VAL A 50 -17.40 3.46 2.96
N LYS A 51 -16.83 4.07 3.99
CA LYS A 51 -17.04 5.48 4.33
C LYS A 51 -15.74 6.26 4.16
N VAL A 52 -15.69 7.08 3.12
CA VAL A 52 -14.60 8.04 2.92
C VAL A 52 -14.81 9.23 3.87
N ILE A 53 -13.75 9.61 4.59
CA ILE A 53 -13.71 10.80 5.44
C ILE A 53 -12.75 11.80 4.78
N ASP A 54 -13.30 12.61 3.92
CA ASP A 54 -12.56 13.58 3.12
C ASP A 54 -12.31 14.87 3.90
N PHE A 55 -11.07 15.04 4.37
CA PHE A 55 -10.69 16.22 5.14
C PHE A 55 -10.56 17.50 4.29
N CYS A 56 -10.38 17.40 2.99
CA CYS A 56 -10.41 18.57 2.11
C CYS A 56 -11.83 19.17 2.05
N LYS A 57 -12.85 18.33 2.00
CA LYS A 57 -14.25 18.79 2.03
C LYS A 57 -14.66 19.33 3.41
N VAL A 58 -14.21 18.65 4.48
CA VAL A 58 -14.60 19.01 5.86
C VAL A 58 -13.92 20.30 6.31
N ALA A 59 -12.65 20.49 6.03
CA ALA A 59 -11.88 21.60 6.57
C ALA A 59 -11.96 22.89 5.74
N LYS A 60 -12.39 22.82 4.47
CA LYS A 60 -12.34 23.94 3.50
C LYS A 60 -10.99 24.68 3.48
N LEU A 61 -9.92 23.97 3.85
CA LEU A 61 -8.59 24.50 4.07
C LEU A 61 -7.65 23.96 2.98
N THR A 62 -6.90 24.85 2.36
CA THR A 62 -5.87 24.54 1.34
C THR A 62 -4.44 24.55 1.90
N SER A 63 -4.26 24.52 3.22
CA SER A 63 -2.94 24.63 3.84
C SER A 63 -2.17 23.31 3.81
N ARG A 64 -0.82 23.39 3.74
CA ARG A 64 0.09 22.22 3.78
C ARG A 64 -0.10 21.30 4.99
N LYS A 65 -0.78 21.72 6.03
CA LYS A 65 -1.02 20.94 7.26
C LYS A 65 -2.22 19.98 7.17
N ILE A 66 -3.01 20.08 6.10
CA ILE A 66 -4.24 19.29 5.97
C ILE A 66 -3.96 17.77 5.87
N TYR A 67 -2.81 17.36 5.32
CA TYR A 67 -2.46 15.94 5.18
C TYR A 67 -2.16 15.24 6.53
N MET A 68 -2.01 16.00 7.62
CA MET A 68 -1.89 15.42 8.95
C MET A 68 -3.25 15.09 9.58
N LEU A 69 -4.34 15.69 9.09
CA LEU A 69 -5.67 15.52 9.68
C LEU A 69 -6.16 14.07 9.68
N PRO A 70 -5.96 13.26 8.64
CA PRO A 70 -6.30 11.84 8.68
C PRO A 70 -5.65 11.10 9.85
N LYS A 71 -4.37 11.34 10.09
CA LYS A 71 -3.61 10.70 11.18
C LYS A 71 -4.08 11.18 12.56
N ILE A 72 -4.30 12.48 12.72
CA ILE A 72 -4.84 13.04 13.95
C ILE A 72 -6.23 12.45 14.23
N TYR A 73 -7.07 12.38 13.21
CA TYR A 73 -8.38 11.75 13.33
C TYR A 73 -8.27 10.28 13.77
N SER A 74 -7.42 9.49 13.11
CA SER A 74 -7.19 8.09 13.43
C SER A 74 -6.77 7.92 14.90
N ARG A 75 -5.79 8.70 15.35
CA ARG A 75 -5.28 8.66 16.73
C ARG A 75 -6.34 9.03 17.77
N LEU A 76 -7.08 10.11 17.56
CA LEU A 76 -8.12 10.57 18.49
C LEU A 76 -9.35 9.65 18.54
N ASN A 77 -9.61 8.93 17.45
CA ASN A 77 -10.78 8.06 17.34
C ASN A 77 -10.44 6.55 17.41
N MET A 78 -9.20 6.18 17.72
CA MET A 78 -8.72 4.80 17.67
C MET A 78 -9.68 3.83 18.38
N ARG A 79 -10.10 4.15 19.59
CA ARG A 79 -11.02 3.31 20.40
C ARG A 79 -12.43 3.14 19.81
N ARG A 80 -12.78 3.83 18.73
CA ARG A 80 -14.08 3.69 18.05
C ARG A 80 -14.07 2.61 16.99
N PHE A 81 -12.89 2.07 16.69
CA PHE A 81 -12.68 1.05 15.68
C PHE A 81 -12.43 -0.31 16.34
N ASP A 82 -12.95 -1.34 15.72
CA ASP A 82 -12.77 -2.73 16.17
C ASP A 82 -11.44 -3.31 15.68
N ALA A 83 -10.87 -2.74 14.61
CA ALA A 83 -9.54 -3.07 14.10
C ALA A 83 -8.99 -1.95 13.21
N VAL A 84 -7.68 -1.98 13.00
CA VAL A 84 -6.97 -1.21 11.96
C VAL A 84 -6.45 -2.18 10.90
N VAL A 85 -6.64 -1.84 9.64
CA VAL A 85 -6.07 -2.58 8.51
C VAL A 85 -5.24 -1.61 7.67
N CYS A 86 -3.95 -1.88 7.57
CA CYS A 86 -3.06 -1.25 6.61
C CYS A 86 -2.89 -2.17 5.41
N ILE A 87 -3.22 -1.68 4.22
CA ILE A 87 -3.16 -2.47 3.00
C ILE A 87 -2.34 -1.75 1.94
N GLY A 88 -1.49 -2.48 1.22
CA GLY A 88 -0.68 -1.93 0.14
C GLY A 88 0.54 -2.79 -0.15
N GLY A 89 1.15 -2.53 -1.29
CA GLY A 89 2.30 -3.28 -1.76
C GLY A 89 3.61 -2.87 -1.10
N SER A 90 4.26 -1.85 -1.62
CA SER A 90 5.60 -1.43 -1.17
C SER A 90 5.51 -0.35 -0.08
N LEU A 91 5.11 -0.74 1.11
CA LEU A 91 4.90 0.17 2.25
C LEU A 91 6.18 0.45 3.05
N PHE A 92 7.14 -0.47 3.04
CA PHE A 92 8.34 -0.43 3.88
C PHE A 92 9.59 -0.28 3.02
N ILE A 93 9.81 0.94 2.51
CA ILE A 93 10.96 1.29 1.68
C ILE A 93 11.80 2.31 2.43
N ASP A 94 13.06 1.97 2.69
CA ASP A 94 14.03 2.85 3.31
C ASP A 94 14.83 3.62 2.27
N ARG A 95 15.45 4.74 2.68
CA ARG A 95 16.34 5.56 1.86
C ARG A 95 17.80 5.28 2.21
N LYS A 96 18.63 5.10 1.18
CA LYS A 96 20.06 4.78 1.35
C LYS A 96 20.83 5.87 2.10
N ASN A 97 20.51 7.14 1.84
CA ASN A 97 21.15 8.30 2.47
C ASN A 97 20.08 9.13 3.20
N PRO A 98 19.63 8.69 4.39
CA PRO A 98 18.57 9.37 5.10
C PRO A 98 19.06 10.68 5.69
N THR A 99 18.21 11.69 5.65
CA THR A 99 18.37 12.91 6.43
C THR A 99 17.84 12.72 7.85
N LYS A 100 18.12 13.67 8.76
CA LYS A 100 17.46 13.65 10.09
C LYS A 100 15.92 13.65 10.00
N ASN A 101 15.38 14.24 8.94
CA ASN A 101 13.95 14.30 8.71
C ASN A 101 13.37 12.93 8.31
N ASP A 102 14.13 12.08 7.61
CA ASP A 102 13.66 10.77 7.16
C ASP A 102 13.36 9.84 8.34
N ARG A 103 14.13 9.93 9.44
CA ARG A 103 13.81 9.21 10.68
C ARG A 103 12.49 9.67 11.27
N ILE A 104 12.28 10.98 11.38
CA ILE A 104 11.03 11.57 11.87
C ILE A 104 9.87 11.18 10.93
N GLU A 105 10.11 11.11 9.63
CA GLU A 105 9.13 10.68 8.64
C GLU A 105 8.77 9.19 8.82
N ALA A 106 9.74 8.31 9.04
CA ALA A 106 9.47 6.90 9.31
C ALA A 106 8.59 6.71 10.55
N GLU A 107 8.92 7.39 11.63
CA GLU A 107 8.22 7.27 12.92
C GLU A 107 6.83 7.96 12.91
N ASN A 108 6.70 9.11 12.24
CA ASN A 108 5.47 9.91 12.31
C ASN A 108 4.58 9.85 11.07
N TYR A 109 5.13 9.46 9.93
CA TYR A 109 4.45 9.52 8.63
C TYR A 109 4.40 8.19 7.88
N SER A 110 4.97 7.12 8.44
CA SER A 110 4.81 5.78 7.85
C SER A 110 3.34 5.36 7.82
N PHE A 111 3.04 4.38 7.00
CA PHE A 111 1.67 3.86 6.86
C PHE A 111 1.17 3.17 8.11
N ILE A 112 2.06 2.75 9.00
CA ILE A 112 1.71 2.13 10.28
C ILE A 112 2.08 2.98 11.49
N CYS A 113 2.31 4.28 11.33
CA CYS A 113 2.74 5.17 12.43
C CYS A 113 1.74 5.24 13.60
N ASP A 114 0.54 4.72 13.42
CA ASP A 114 -0.51 4.69 14.45
C ASP A 114 -0.48 3.40 15.29
N TRP A 115 0.48 2.49 15.06
CA TRP A 115 0.52 1.20 15.74
C TRP A 115 0.62 1.31 17.27
N GLU A 116 1.36 2.29 17.78
CA GLU A 116 1.46 2.53 19.23
C GLU A 116 0.13 2.97 19.83
N TYR A 117 -0.62 3.80 19.11
CA TYR A 117 -1.97 4.23 19.52
C TYR A 117 -2.97 3.07 19.49
N ALA A 118 -2.89 2.21 18.48
CA ALA A 118 -3.71 1.02 18.41
C ALA A 118 -3.39 0.06 19.55
N LYS A 119 -2.12 -0.20 19.83
CA LYS A 119 -1.67 -1.01 20.96
C LYS A 119 -2.16 -0.45 22.30
N ALA A 120 -1.98 0.85 22.55
CA ALA A 120 -2.42 1.51 23.77
C ALA A 120 -3.95 1.52 23.93
N ALA A 121 -4.69 1.46 22.83
CA ALA A 121 -6.15 1.39 22.81
C ALA A 121 -6.69 -0.05 22.89
N GLY A 122 -5.83 -1.08 22.80
CA GLY A 122 -6.24 -2.47 22.69
C GLY A 122 -6.93 -2.82 21.36
N VAL A 123 -6.63 -2.08 20.30
CA VAL A 123 -7.22 -2.27 18.97
C VAL A 123 -6.27 -3.10 18.12
N PRO A 124 -6.68 -4.26 17.60
CA PRO A 124 -5.83 -5.12 16.78
C PRO A 124 -5.46 -4.42 15.47
N TYR A 125 -4.20 -4.57 15.06
CA TYR A 125 -3.64 -3.95 13.87
C TYR A 125 -3.14 -5.01 12.90
N TYR A 126 -3.64 -4.97 11.67
CA TYR A 126 -3.32 -5.89 10.60
C TYR A 126 -2.59 -5.17 9.48
N VAL A 127 -1.59 -5.81 8.89
CA VAL A 127 -0.91 -5.32 7.69
C VAL A 127 -0.99 -6.38 6.60
N LEU A 128 -1.54 -6.02 5.44
CA LEU A 128 -1.89 -6.97 4.41
C LEU A 128 -1.21 -6.68 3.07
N GLY A 129 -0.56 -7.69 2.49
CA GLY A 129 -0.12 -7.72 1.10
C GLY A 129 1.12 -6.89 0.81
N THR A 130 1.93 -6.61 1.79
CA THR A 130 3.12 -5.78 1.66
C THR A 130 4.39 -6.57 1.31
N ASN A 131 5.45 -5.84 1.00
CA ASN A 131 6.82 -6.34 0.99
C ASN A 131 7.74 -5.45 1.83
N TRP A 132 8.89 -6.01 2.22
CA TRP A 132 9.93 -5.34 2.97
C TRP A 132 11.10 -4.94 2.08
N GLY A 133 11.59 -3.72 2.29
CA GLY A 133 12.81 -3.24 1.68
C GLY A 133 12.64 -2.51 0.32
N PRO A 134 13.77 -1.94 -0.14
CA PRO A 134 15.09 -2.06 0.46
C PRO A 134 15.19 -1.42 1.84
N CYS A 135 16.04 -1.99 2.72
CA CYS A 135 16.37 -1.47 4.04
C CYS A 135 17.88 -1.23 4.11
N TYR A 136 18.29 -0.02 4.41
CA TYR A 136 19.69 0.40 4.42
C TYR A 136 20.17 0.87 5.79
N ASN A 137 19.23 1.16 6.70
CA ASN A 137 19.53 1.82 7.96
C ASN A 137 18.96 1.04 9.16
N ASP A 138 19.80 0.79 10.15
CA ASP A 138 19.43 0.02 11.35
C ASP A 138 18.25 0.63 12.08
N TYR A 139 18.16 1.97 12.17
CA TYR A 139 17.02 2.62 12.84
C TYR A 139 15.68 2.31 12.16
N PHE A 140 15.67 2.14 10.83
CA PHE A 140 14.47 1.79 10.07
C PHE A 140 14.06 0.36 10.39
N TYR A 141 15.02 -0.56 10.36
CA TYR A 141 14.81 -1.94 10.76
C TYR A 141 14.29 -2.04 12.18
N ASP A 142 14.97 -1.41 13.15
CA ASP A 142 14.61 -1.46 14.56
C ASP A 142 13.21 -0.90 14.85
N TYR A 143 12.84 0.21 14.20
CA TYR A 143 11.53 0.81 14.35
C TYR A 143 10.43 -0.13 13.88
N PHE A 144 10.53 -0.65 12.66
CA PHE A 144 9.51 -1.53 12.11
C PHE A 144 9.53 -2.91 12.76
N SER A 145 10.69 -3.42 13.14
CA SER A 145 10.78 -4.67 13.90
C SER A 145 9.99 -4.61 15.20
N ARG A 146 10.09 -3.51 15.96
CA ARG A 146 9.27 -3.29 17.16
C ARG A 146 7.77 -3.14 16.84
N ALA A 147 7.45 -2.45 15.78
CA ALA A 147 6.08 -2.34 15.33
C ALA A 147 5.47 -3.71 15.01
N PHE A 148 6.22 -4.56 14.28
CA PHE A 148 5.77 -5.89 13.89
C PHE A 148 5.52 -6.83 15.07
N ASP A 149 6.23 -6.68 16.19
CA ASP A 149 5.95 -7.42 17.42
C ASP A 149 4.59 -7.05 18.06
N SER A 150 4.03 -5.93 17.67
CA SER A 150 2.77 -5.40 18.20
C SER A 150 1.57 -5.58 17.29
N LEU A 151 1.78 -6.09 16.09
CA LEU A 151 0.71 -6.36 15.14
C LEU A 151 -0.02 -7.65 15.51
N GLU A 152 -1.31 -7.70 15.20
CA GLU A 152 -2.10 -8.93 15.27
C GLU A 152 -1.70 -9.89 14.15
N ASP A 153 -1.48 -9.34 12.93
CA ASP A 153 -1.06 -10.09 11.77
C ASP A 153 -0.34 -9.20 10.76
N LEU A 154 0.74 -9.74 10.19
CA LEU A 154 1.52 -9.14 9.11
C LEU A 154 1.70 -10.15 7.98
N TYR A 155 1.05 -9.86 6.86
CA TYR A 155 1.08 -10.72 5.69
C TYR A 155 1.98 -10.15 4.60
N PHE A 156 3.14 -10.78 4.38
CA PHE A 156 4.03 -10.49 3.28
C PHE A 156 3.61 -11.24 2.01
N ARG A 157 3.68 -10.58 0.86
CA ARG A 157 3.36 -11.18 -0.44
C ARG A 157 4.55 -11.85 -1.13
N ASP A 158 5.74 -11.81 -0.53
CA ASP A 158 6.95 -12.44 -1.07
C ASP A 158 7.79 -13.13 0.01
N GLN A 159 8.55 -14.13 -0.43
CA GLN A 159 9.36 -14.97 0.44
C GLN A 159 10.60 -14.25 1.00
N ALA A 160 11.14 -13.24 0.30
CA ALA A 160 12.32 -12.51 0.77
C ALA A 160 11.96 -11.69 2.01
N SER A 161 10.87 -10.94 1.94
CA SER A 161 10.31 -10.17 3.06
C SER A 161 9.95 -11.06 4.24
N TYR A 162 9.31 -12.20 3.97
CA TYR A 162 8.94 -13.15 5.01
C TYR A 162 10.15 -13.69 5.77
N ARG A 163 11.21 -14.14 5.07
CA ARG A 163 12.41 -14.73 5.69
C ARG A 163 13.07 -13.79 6.68
N GLU A 164 13.05 -12.50 6.42
CA GLU A 164 13.63 -11.48 7.31
C GLU A 164 12.96 -11.46 8.68
N PHE A 165 11.65 -11.69 8.73
CA PHE A 165 10.84 -11.61 9.94
C PHE A 165 10.13 -12.91 10.33
N ALA A 166 10.51 -14.05 9.75
CA ALA A 166 9.87 -15.35 10.00
C ALA A 166 9.90 -15.79 11.46
N HIS A 167 10.82 -15.22 12.25
CA HIS A 167 10.93 -15.46 13.69
C HIS A 167 9.83 -14.75 14.51
N LYS A 168 9.07 -13.83 13.94
CA LYS A 168 8.02 -13.09 14.62
C LYS A 168 6.66 -13.80 14.48
N LYS A 169 5.94 -13.90 15.59
CA LYS A 169 4.70 -14.68 15.69
C LYS A 169 3.60 -14.20 14.72
N ALA A 170 3.49 -12.89 14.53
CA ALA A 170 2.44 -12.29 13.71
C ALA A 170 2.72 -12.37 12.19
N VAL A 171 3.94 -12.79 11.78
CA VAL A 171 4.39 -12.70 10.39
C VAL A 171 4.01 -13.94 9.60
N ARG A 172 3.34 -13.72 8.47
CA ARG A 172 2.92 -14.76 7.51
C ARG A 172 3.35 -14.40 6.09
N CYS A 173 3.37 -15.41 5.23
CA CYS A 173 3.67 -15.25 3.81
C CYS A 173 2.62 -15.91 2.93
N GLY A 174 2.34 -15.30 1.79
CA GLY A 174 1.53 -15.88 0.72
C GLY A 174 1.78 -15.20 -0.60
N GLY A 175 0.80 -15.22 -1.49
CA GLY A 175 0.86 -14.52 -2.77
C GLY A 175 0.33 -13.10 -2.69
N ASP A 176 0.36 -12.40 -3.80
CA ASP A 176 -0.29 -11.09 -3.92
C ASP A 176 -1.80 -11.21 -3.66
N ILE A 177 -2.38 -10.22 -2.98
CA ILE A 177 -3.80 -10.22 -2.57
C ILE A 177 -4.75 -10.36 -3.77
N LEU A 178 -4.34 -9.89 -4.94
CA LEU A 178 -5.16 -9.95 -6.15
C LEU A 178 -5.07 -11.30 -6.86
N MET A 179 -4.10 -12.14 -6.52
CA MET A 179 -3.96 -13.47 -7.12
C MET A 179 -5.16 -14.36 -6.75
N GLY A 180 -5.87 -14.82 -7.78
CA GLY A 180 -7.10 -15.62 -7.60
C GLY A 180 -8.30 -14.85 -7.05
N ASN A 181 -8.24 -13.51 -7.02
CA ASN A 181 -9.39 -12.71 -6.61
C ASN A 181 -10.47 -12.70 -7.71
N ALA A 182 -11.73 -12.86 -7.32
CA ALA A 182 -12.88 -12.88 -8.24
C ALA A 182 -12.96 -11.60 -9.08
N LEU A 183 -12.62 -10.43 -8.54
CA LEU A 183 -12.60 -9.18 -9.31
C LEU A 183 -11.72 -9.26 -10.57
N ILE A 184 -10.58 -9.95 -10.47
CA ILE A 184 -9.67 -10.13 -11.62
C ILE A 184 -10.18 -11.24 -12.52
N SER A 185 -10.62 -12.38 -11.95
CA SER A 185 -11.13 -13.51 -12.71
C SER A 185 -12.36 -13.15 -13.53
N ASP A 186 -13.30 -12.42 -12.93
CA ASP A 186 -14.55 -12.00 -13.58
C ASP A 186 -14.28 -10.95 -14.68
N ALA A 187 -13.36 -10.02 -14.45
CA ALA A 187 -12.94 -9.06 -15.46
C ALA A 187 -12.27 -9.72 -16.68
N CYS A 188 -11.67 -10.90 -16.50
CA CYS A 188 -11.06 -11.68 -17.57
C CYS A 188 -12.02 -12.71 -18.18
N ALA A 189 -13.22 -12.91 -17.61
CA ALA A 189 -14.20 -13.85 -18.12
C ALA A 189 -14.67 -13.42 -19.53
N GLY A 190 -14.60 -14.32 -20.50
CA GLY A 190 -15.00 -14.06 -21.89
C GLY A 190 -13.99 -13.27 -22.74
N VAL A 191 -12.84 -12.88 -22.18
CA VAL A 191 -11.77 -12.25 -22.96
C VAL A 191 -11.16 -13.28 -23.91
N VAL A 192 -11.26 -13.00 -25.21
CA VAL A 192 -10.60 -13.81 -26.24
C VAL A 192 -9.09 -13.60 -26.15
N ARG A 193 -8.36 -14.68 -25.93
CA ARG A 193 -6.89 -14.63 -25.92
C ARG A 193 -6.39 -14.29 -27.34
N ARG A 194 -5.62 -13.21 -27.43
CA ARG A 194 -4.90 -12.81 -28.63
C ARG A 194 -3.40 -12.97 -28.39
N LYS A 195 -2.64 -13.11 -29.46
CA LYS A 195 -1.18 -13.07 -29.40
C LYS A 195 -0.75 -11.63 -29.11
N GLN A 196 -0.56 -11.30 -27.86
CA GLN A 196 -0.29 -9.93 -27.37
C GLN A 196 0.74 -9.95 -26.27
N ILE A 197 1.56 -8.90 -26.19
CA ILE A 197 2.47 -8.63 -25.07
C ILE A 197 2.08 -7.27 -24.50
N ALA A 198 1.87 -7.24 -23.21
CA ALA A 198 1.71 -5.99 -22.46
C ALA A 198 3.09 -5.49 -22.01
N VAL A 199 3.40 -4.25 -22.31
CA VAL A 199 4.62 -3.58 -21.88
C VAL A 199 4.26 -2.46 -20.91
N SER A 200 4.81 -2.51 -19.70
CA SER A 200 4.59 -1.48 -18.69
C SER A 200 5.94 -0.81 -18.34
N PRO A 201 6.34 0.23 -19.07
CA PRO A 201 7.59 0.91 -18.82
C PRO A 201 7.55 1.69 -17.52
N VAL A 202 8.69 1.78 -16.84
CA VAL A 202 8.87 2.66 -15.68
C VAL A 202 9.81 3.80 -16.03
N ASN A 203 9.65 4.95 -15.39
CA ASN A 203 10.65 5.98 -15.48
C ASN A 203 11.86 5.58 -14.62
N PRO A 204 13.04 5.29 -15.19
CA PRO A 204 14.21 4.87 -14.44
C PRO A 204 14.86 6.03 -13.66
N ALA A 205 14.57 7.27 -14.01
CA ALA A 205 15.15 8.43 -13.37
C ALA A 205 14.84 8.47 -11.87
N GLY A 206 15.88 8.43 -11.04
CA GLY A 206 15.77 8.51 -9.58
C GLY A 206 15.26 7.24 -8.88
N LYS A 207 15.04 6.13 -9.60
CA LYS A 207 14.58 4.87 -8.99
C LYS A 207 15.68 3.82 -8.81
N CYS A 208 16.74 3.90 -9.59
CA CYS A 208 17.88 2.98 -9.47
C CYS A 208 19.17 3.77 -9.47
N GLU A 209 19.92 3.74 -8.38
CA GLU A 209 21.32 4.23 -8.39
C GLU A 209 22.12 3.31 -9.33
N GLY A 210 22.82 3.91 -10.29
CA GLY A 210 23.57 3.18 -11.31
C GLY A 210 22.69 2.58 -12.44
N ALA A 211 21.42 2.97 -12.52
CA ALA A 211 20.62 2.66 -13.70
C ALA A 211 21.30 3.24 -14.95
N ALA A 212 21.30 2.44 -16.01
CA ALA A 212 21.67 2.90 -17.33
C ALA A 212 20.92 4.21 -17.65
N ASP A 213 21.59 5.04 -18.44
CA ASP A 213 20.97 6.23 -19.01
C ASP A 213 19.53 5.95 -19.41
N PRO A 214 18.57 6.81 -19.02
CA PRO A 214 17.16 6.62 -19.36
C PRO A 214 16.90 6.34 -20.84
N ASP A 215 17.67 7.00 -21.71
CA ASP A 215 17.53 6.81 -23.17
C ASP A 215 17.96 5.39 -23.57
N SER A 216 19.05 4.87 -23.01
CA SER A 216 19.48 3.49 -23.23
C SER A 216 18.44 2.45 -22.74
N TYR A 217 17.73 2.74 -21.67
CA TYR A 217 16.63 1.88 -21.19
C TYR A 217 15.49 1.86 -22.19
N TYR A 218 15.06 3.03 -22.68
CA TYR A 218 13.95 3.11 -23.62
C TYR A 218 14.32 2.52 -25.00
N ASP A 219 15.55 2.70 -25.47
CA ASP A 219 16.05 2.11 -26.70
C ASP A 219 16.07 0.57 -26.61
N SER A 220 16.50 0.02 -25.48
CA SER A 220 16.49 -1.42 -25.22
C SER A 220 15.06 -1.96 -25.22
N LEU A 221 14.15 -1.24 -24.59
CA LEU A 221 12.74 -1.61 -24.54
C LEU A 221 12.09 -1.56 -25.92
N ALA A 222 12.36 -0.51 -26.70
CA ALA A 222 11.88 -0.38 -28.08
C ALA A 222 12.39 -1.55 -28.96
N THR A 223 13.70 -1.85 -28.86
CA THR A 223 14.30 -3.00 -29.57
C THR A 223 13.62 -4.32 -29.23
N LEU A 224 13.30 -4.53 -27.96
CA LEU A 224 12.56 -5.70 -27.50
C LEU A 224 11.15 -5.74 -28.09
N CYS A 225 10.41 -4.63 -28.04
CA CYS A 225 9.08 -4.51 -28.64
C CYS A 225 9.09 -4.84 -30.13
N ASP A 226 10.05 -4.27 -30.89
CA ASP A 226 10.22 -4.52 -32.31
C ASP A 226 10.50 -6.01 -32.63
N SER A 227 11.24 -6.67 -31.71
CA SER A 227 11.49 -8.10 -31.88
C SER A 227 10.22 -8.94 -31.77
N TYR A 228 9.32 -8.57 -30.86
CA TYR A 228 8.04 -9.25 -30.71
C TYR A 228 7.05 -8.93 -31.84
N VAL A 229 7.03 -7.68 -32.31
CA VAL A 229 6.22 -7.31 -33.51
C VAL A 229 6.63 -8.15 -34.71
N ARG A 230 7.94 -8.36 -34.95
CA ARG A 230 8.44 -9.24 -36.02
C ARG A 230 8.03 -10.71 -35.84
N GLN A 231 7.75 -11.16 -34.61
CA GLN A 231 7.23 -12.50 -34.30
C GLN A 231 5.69 -12.57 -34.35
N GLY A 232 5.02 -11.46 -34.73
CA GLY A 232 3.57 -11.37 -34.88
C GLY A 232 2.78 -11.22 -33.56
N TYR A 233 3.39 -10.59 -32.57
CA TYR A 233 2.71 -10.15 -31.35
C TYR A 233 2.11 -8.78 -31.53
#